data_788147dc7ffb4c4984b11b35008a6c7a
#
_entry.id   788147dc7ffb4c4984b11b35008a6c7a
#
_cell.length_a   1.000
_cell.length_b   1.000
_cell.length_c   1.000
_cell.angle_alpha   90.00
_cell.angle_beta   90.00
_cell.angle_gamma   90.00
#
_symmetry.space_group_name_H-M   'P 1'
#
loop_
_entity.id
_entity.type
_entity.pdbx_description
1 polymer ?
#
loop_
_entity_poly.entity_id
_entity_poly.type
_entity_poly.pdbx_seq_one_letter_code
_entity_poly.pdbx_strand_id
1 'polypeptide(L)'
;MRGFTQGLIPLLGLAGIALAARAEEARFPVLALNAEMPAFELPGVDGKIHRSTDWETSKVLVVIFTCNHCPTAQLYEGRIKALAAECEPRGITVVAIQPNNPQAIRLDELGYTDVSDSFDEMKIRAAYRHFNFPYLYDGDTQQVAKAFGPSATPHAFVFDSRRRLRYEGRIDNSVRENLVTRHDLREAINAVLLGRPVIVPRTPSIGCSTKWAYKEADRKAEEERLAQEPVSVTEIQAADLEKVRQNPGGKITLVSFWATWCGPCVDEMPALRKTWEMYRHRPFNFVTVSVNYPDERKGVMRVLEEQHMSGRNLLFGAKDTYGLMRVFDPDWDASVPYNAILGIDGSIAAKLQGTFDILTLRRRILANLPDDDYVGQRAYWSNAPK
;
A
#
# COMPACT_ATOMS: atom_id res chain seq x y z
N MET A 1 46.98 -3.81 -26.14
CA MET A 1 45.90 -4.78 -26.29
C MET A 1 45.25 -4.94 -24.93
N ARG A 2 44.07 -4.33 -24.71
CA ARG A 2 43.28 -4.51 -23.50
C ARG A 2 41.92 -5.02 -23.95
N GLY A 3 41.64 -6.28 -23.61
CA GLY A 3 40.38 -6.96 -23.96
C GLY A 3 39.22 -6.44 -23.12
N PHE A 4 38.16 -6.01 -23.78
CA PHE A 4 36.85 -5.76 -23.20
C PHE A 4 36.14 -7.09 -22.98
N THR A 5 35.94 -7.50 -21.75
CA THR A 5 34.99 -8.57 -21.40
C THR A 5 33.60 -7.98 -21.27
N GLN A 6 32.76 -8.21 -22.24
CA GLN A 6 31.32 -7.94 -22.15
C GLN A 6 30.70 -8.94 -21.16
N GLY A 7 30.19 -8.44 -20.03
CA GLY A 7 29.41 -9.24 -19.10
C GLY A 7 28.04 -9.56 -19.69
N LEU A 8 27.76 -10.86 -19.86
CA LEU A 8 26.42 -11.36 -20.14
C LEU A 8 25.52 -11.11 -18.92
N ILE A 9 24.54 -10.22 -19.06
CA ILE A 9 23.43 -10.08 -18.12
C ILE A 9 22.52 -11.31 -18.26
N PRO A 10 22.15 -12.02 -17.19
CA PRO A 10 21.38 -13.25 -17.32
C PRO A 10 19.94 -12.97 -17.77
N LEU A 11 19.59 -13.40 -18.95
CA LEU A 11 18.23 -13.48 -19.51
C LEU A 11 17.25 -14.41 -18.73
N LEU A 12 17.71 -15.04 -17.67
CA LEU A 12 16.97 -16.04 -16.89
C LEU A 12 15.83 -15.43 -16.02
N GLY A 13 15.91 -14.15 -15.65
CA GLY A 13 14.91 -13.53 -14.78
C GLY A 13 13.56 -13.24 -15.48
N LEU A 14 13.60 -12.82 -16.74
CA LEU A 14 12.39 -12.46 -17.50
C LEU A 14 11.56 -13.69 -17.93
N ALA A 15 12.22 -14.81 -18.22
CA ALA A 15 11.55 -16.06 -18.58
C ALA A 15 10.81 -16.69 -17.38
N GLY A 16 11.35 -16.58 -16.15
CA GLY A 16 10.74 -17.08 -14.92
C GLY A 16 9.45 -16.32 -14.55
N ILE A 17 9.46 -14.99 -14.69
CA ILE A 17 8.29 -14.14 -14.41
C ILE A 17 7.16 -14.41 -15.42
N ALA A 18 7.49 -14.57 -16.69
CA ALA A 18 6.51 -14.87 -17.73
C ALA A 18 5.88 -16.28 -17.59
N LEU A 19 6.66 -17.27 -17.12
CA LEU A 19 6.13 -18.61 -16.83
C LEU A 19 5.21 -18.62 -15.60
N ALA A 20 5.56 -17.89 -14.54
CA ALA A 20 4.74 -17.77 -13.33
C ALA A 20 3.41 -17.06 -13.63
N ALA A 21 3.42 -15.96 -14.40
CA ALA A 21 2.22 -15.26 -14.83
C ALA A 21 1.29 -16.14 -15.68
N ARG A 22 1.85 -16.94 -16.62
CA ARG A 22 1.08 -17.90 -17.42
C ARG A 22 0.49 -19.04 -16.58
N ALA A 23 1.20 -19.52 -15.55
CA ALA A 23 0.70 -20.55 -14.64
C ALA A 23 -0.44 -20.01 -13.75
N GLU A 24 -0.40 -18.73 -13.39
CA GLU A 24 -1.44 -18.07 -12.61
C GLU A 24 -2.72 -17.84 -13.44
N GLU A 25 -2.59 -17.38 -14.69
CA GLU A 25 -3.69 -17.28 -15.67
C GLU A 25 -4.35 -18.64 -15.96
N ALA A 26 -3.56 -19.71 -16.01
CA ALA A 26 -4.09 -21.07 -16.22
C ALA A 26 -4.87 -21.58 -14.99
N ARG A 27 -4.59 -21.07 -13.78
CA ARG A 27 -5.24 -21.52 -12.53
C ARG A 27 -6.61 -20.88 -12.31
N PHE A 28 -6.77 -19.60 -12.63
CA PHE A 28 -7.99 -18.84 -12.52
C PHE A 28 -8.18 -18.01 -13.79
N PRO A 29 -8.72 -18.64 -14.87
CA PRO A 29 -8.85 -17.97 -16.16
C PRO A 29 -9.85 -16.80 -16.08
N VAL A 30 -9.54 -15.74 -16.81
CA VAL A 30 -10.43 -14.58 -16.94
C VAL A 30 -11.75 -15.03 -17.56
N LEU A 31 -12.86 -14.55 -17.01
CA LEU A 31 -14.22 -14.86 -17.46
C LEU A 31 -14.35 -14.61 -18.97
N ALA A 32 -14.90 -15.60 -19.68
CA ALA A 32 -15.02 -15.54 -21.14
C ALA A 32 -16.05 -14.47 -21.58
N LEU A 33 -15.76 -13.78 -22.68
CA LEU A 33 -16.74 -12.88 -23.30
C LEU A 33 -18.06 -13.63 -23.59
N ASN A 34 -19.17 -12.96 -23.40
CA ASN A 34 -20.53 -13.49 -23.46
C ASN A 34 -20.90 -14.52 -22.38
N ALA A 35 -19.98 -14.85 -21.46
CA ALA A 35 -20.33 -15.64 -20.29
C ALA A 35 -21.35 -14.89 -19.42
N GLU A 36 -22.15 -15.65 -18.70
CA GLU A 36 -23.04 -15.13 -17.67
C GLU A 36 -22.23 -14.68 -16.47
N MET A 37 -22.64 -13.59 -15.84
CA MET A 37 -22.02 -13.08 -14.64
C MET A 37 -22.13 -14.11 -13.50
N PRO A 38 -21.03 -14.50 -12.86
CA PRO A 38 -21.09 -15.32 -11.67
C PRO A 38 -21.90 -14.64 -10.57
N ALA A 39 -22.81 -15.37 -9.94
CA ALA A 39 -23.55 -14.87 -8.78
C ALA A 39 -22.62 -14.70 -7.60
N PHE A 40 -22.87 -13.67 -6.78
CA PHE A 40 -22.09 -13.42 -5.57
C PHE A 40 -22.95 -12.82 -4.46
N GLU A 41 -22.49 -13.03 -3.23
CA GLU A 41 -22.98 -12.42 -2.00
C GLU A 41 -21.76 -12.06 -1.16
N LEU A 42 -21.52 -10.76 -0.94
CA LEU A 42 -20.29 -10.24 -0.31
C LEU A 42 -20.60 -9.15 0.71
N PRO A 43 -19.85 -9.05 1.81
CA PRO A 43 -19.95 -7.93 2.74
C PRO A 43 -19.40 -6.65 2.12
N GLY A 44 -20.11 -5.55 2.28
CA GLY A 44 -19.71 -4.21 1.87
C GLY A 44 -19.13 -3.40 3.04
N VAL A 45 -18.28 -2.42 2.72
CA VAL A 45 -17.72 -1.49 3.71
C VAL A 45 -18.77 -0.63 4.41
N ASP A 46 -19.99 -0.57 3.87
CA ASP A 46 -21.17 0.09 4.44
C ASP A 46 -21.86 -0.76 5.52
N GLY A 47 -21.32 -1.94 5.85
CA GLY A 47 -21.87 -2.88 6.84
C GLY A 47 -23.02 -3.74 6.34
N LYS A 48 -23.34 -3.71 5.04
CA LYS A 48 -24.40 -4.54 4.43
C LYS A 48 -23.81 -5.71 3.68
N ILE A 49 -24.64 -6.74 3.51
CA ILE A 49 -24.36 -7.81 2.55
C ILE A 49 -24.98 -7.41 1.21
N HIS A 50 -24.18 -7.43 0.17
CA HIS A 50 -24.60 -7.14 -1.20
C HIS A 50 -24.61 -8.40 -2.05
N ARG A 51 -25.69 -8.56 -2.82
CA ARG A 51 -25.87 -9.67 -3.75
C ARG A 51 -25.80 -9.16 -5.18
N SER A 52 -25.33 -9.99 -6.07
CA SER A 52 -25.32 -9.67 -7.50
C SER A 52 -26.73 -9.31 -8.04
N THR A 53 -27.79 -9.83 -7.40
CA THR A 53 -29.20 -9.56 -7.70
C THR A 53 -29.67 -8.17 -7.27
N ASP A 54 -28.99 -7.49 -6.35
CA ASP A 54 -29.38 -6.15 -5.90
C ASP A 54 -29.36 -5.11 -7.05
N TRP A 55 -28.68 -5.43 -8.12
CA TRP A 55 -28.54 -4.55 -9.30
C TRP A 55 -29.21 -5.10 -10.56
N GLU A 56 -30.17 -6.01 -10.44
CA GLU A 56 -30.88 -6.61 -11.60
C GLU A 56 -31.53 -5.59 -12.52
N THR A 57 -31.95 -4.44 -11.99
CA THR A 57 -32.58 -3.37 -12.76
C THR A 57 -31.57 -2.45 -13.49
N SER A 58 -30.28 -2.58 -13.22
CA SER A 58 -29.24 -1.76 -13.87
C SER A 58 -29.12 -2.14 -15.35
N LYS A 59 -29.16 -1.12 -16.22
CA LYS A 59 -29.01 -1.27 -17.69
C LYS A 59 -27.64 -1.85 -18.06
N VAL A 60 -26.62 -1.43 -17.32
CA VAL A 60 -25.25 -1.91 -17.41
C VAL A 60 -24.72 -2.09 -15.99
N LEU A 61 -24.05 -3.20 -15.72
CA LEU A 61 -23.34 -3.41 -14.46
C LEU A 61 -21.84 -3.46 -14.72
N VAL A 62 -21.09 -2.63 -14.00
CA VAL A 62 -19.64 -2.58 -14.05
C VAL A 62 -19.08 -3.15 -12.75
N VAL A 63 -18.28 -4.20 -12.82
CA VAL A 63 -17.56 -4.76 -11.68
C VAL A 63 -16.09 -4.44 -11.85
N ILE A 64 -15.48 -3.79 -10.86
CA ILE A 64 -14.06 -3.42 -10.87
C ILE A 64 -13.37 -4.10 -9.70
N PHE A 65 -12.48 -5.04 -10.00
CA PHE A 65 -11.57 -5.58 -8.98
C PHE A 65 -10.49 -4.54 -8.68
N THR A 66 -10.44 -4.10 -7.43
CA THR A 66 -9.49 -3.08 -6.96
C THR A 66 -9.07 -3.38 -5.52
N CYS A 67 -8.07 -2.67 -5.00
CA CYS A 67 -7.57 -2.92 -3.64
C CYS A 67 -6.90 -1.66 -3.06
N ASN A 68 -6.59 -1.70 -1.76
CA ASN A 68 -5.98 -0.57 -1.07
C ASN A 68 -4.47 -0.45 -1.30
N HIS A 69 -3.74 -1.60 -1.31
CA HIS A 69 -2.28 -1.60 -1.27
C HIS A 69 -1.63 -1.25 -2.61
N CYS A 70 -2.28 -1.59 -3.73
CA CYS A 70 -1.69 -1.41 -5.06
C CYS A 70 -1.58 0.08 -5.43
N PRO A 71 -0.36 0.61 -5.69
CA PRO A 71 -0.19 2.02 -6.04
C PRO A 71 -0.91 2.39 -7.33
N THR A 72 -1.01 1.46 -8.29
CA THR A 72 -1.80 1.68 -9.50
C THR A 72 -3.29 1.82 -9.18
N ALA A 73 -3.85 0.92 -8.36
CA ALA A 73 -5.26 0.99 -7.96
C ALA A 73 -5.58 2.31 -7.26
N GLN A 74 -4.69 2.79 -6.38
CA GLN A 74 -4.83 4.08 -5.70
C GLN A 74 -4.95 5.24 -6.68
N LEU A 75 -4.13 5.29 -7.73
CA LEU A 75 -4.18 6.34 -8.75
C LEU A 75 -5.50 6.32 -9.56
N TYR A 76 -6.21 5.18 -9.57
CA TYR A 76 -7.52 5.06 -10.20
C TYR A 76 -8.71 5.39 -9.29
N GLU A 77 -8.54 5.51 -7.96
CA GLU A 77 -9.65 5.76 -7.03
C GLU A 77 -10.48 6.99 -7.41
N GLY A 78 -9.83 8.12 -7.73
CA GLY A 78 -10.51 9.33 -8.18
C GLY A 78 -11.31 9.13 -9.47
N ARG A 79 -10.74 8.39 -10.42
CA ARG A 79 -11.38 8.07 -11.71
C ARG A 79 -12.56 7.13 -11.55
N ILE A 80 -12.46 6.13 -10.66
CA ILE A 80 -13.58 5.22 -10.34
C ILE A 80 -14.71 5.99 -9.67
N LYS A 81 -14.41 6.90 -8.73
CA LYS A 81 -15.41 7.78 -8.10
C LYS A 81 -16.13 8.65 -9.12
N ALA A 82 -15.38 9.29 -10.01
CA ALA A 82 -15.97 10.13 -11.08
C ALA A 82 -16.82 9.29 -12.04
N LEU A 83 -16.36 8.08 -12.40
CA LEU A 83 -17.12 7.16 -13.24
C LEU A 83 -18.42 6.72 -12.58
N ALA A 84 -18.40 6.38 -11.30
CA ALA A 84 -19.59 5.96 -10.55
C ALA A 84 -20.64 7.10 -10.53
N ALA A 85 -20.22 8.34 -10.23
CA ALA A 85 -21.09 9.50 -10.23
C ALA A 85 -21.70 9.82 -11.63
N GLU A 86 -20.91 9.64 -12.69
CA GLU A 86 -21.37 9.81 -14.08
C GLU A 86 -22.38 8.71 -14.49
N CYS A 87 -22.16 7.48 -14.01
CA CYS A 87 -22.94 6.30 -14.39
C CYS A 87 -24.31 6.23 -13.71
N GLU A 88 -24.40 6.60 -12.44
CA GLU A 88 -25.61 6.48 -11.61
C GLU A 88 -26.87 7.09 -12.26
N PRO A 89 -26.90 8.37 -12.71
CA PRO A 89 -28.11 8.98 -13.30
C PRO A 89 -28.49 8.36 -14.65
N ARG A 90 -27.62 7.55 -15.25
CA ARG A 90 -27.85 6.86 -16.52
C ARG A 90 -28.42 5.44 -16.34
N GLY A 91 -28.64 5.00 -15.09
CA GLY A 91 -29.09 3.65 -14.74
C GLY A 91 -27.98 2.58 -14.91
N ILE A 92 -26.73 2.99 -14.71
CA ILE A 92 -25.54 2.13 -14.75
C ILE A 92 -25.00 2.03 -13.32
N THR A 93 -24.71 0.85 -12.86
CA THR A 93 -24.11 0.62 -11.54
C THR A 93 -22.63 0.26 -11.67
N VAL A 94 -21.81 0.89 -10.83
CA VAL A 94 -20.39 0.55 -10.66
C VAL A 94 -20.19 -0.04 -9.28
N VAL A 95 -19.64 -1.25 -9.21
CA VAL A 95 -19.35 -1.99 -7.98
C VAL A 95 -17.85 -2.30 -7.96
N ALA A 96 -17.20 -2.06 -6.85
CA ALA A 96 -15.82 -2.46 -6.64
C ALA A 96 -15.73 -3.69 -5.74
N ILE A 97 -14.82 -4.62 -6.06
CA ILE A 97 -14.57 -5.83 -5.26
C ILE A 97 -13.08 -5.91 -4.95
N GLN A 98 -12.73 -6.12 -3.68
CA GLN A 98 -11.37 -6.40 -3.23
C GLN A 98 -11.13 -7.91 -3.30
N PRO A 99 -10.23 -8.39 -4.20
CA PRO A 99 -10.02 -9.81 -4.45
C PRO A 99 -8.87 -10.42 -3.65
N ASN A 100 -8.01 -9.60 -3.02
CA ASN A 100 -6.75 -10.05 -2.45
C ASN A 100 -6.95 -10.72 -1.10
N ASN A 101 -6.29 -11.86 -0.89
CA ASN A 101 -6.16 -12.41 0.45
C ASN A 101 -5.16 -11.57 1.25
N PRO A 102 -5.55 -10.94 2.38
CA PRO A 102 -4.64 -10.11 3.17
C PRO A 102 -3.44 -10.87 3.73
N GLN A 103 -3.60 -12.19 3.94
CA GLN A 103 -2.53 -13.05 4.42
C GLN A 103 -1.51 -13.42 3.32
N ALA A 104 -1.79 -13.08 2.07
CA ALA A 104 -0.89 -13.28 0.94
C ALA A 104 -0.10 -12.03 0.53
N ILE A 105 -0.26 -10.91 1.26
CA ILE A 105 0.42 -9.64 0.98
C ILE A 105 1.64 -9.54 1.90
N ARG A 106 2.84 -9.45 1.31
CA ARG A 106 4.07 -9.23 2.07
C ARG A 106 4.17 -7.77 2.52
N LEU A 107 4.93 -7.52 3.58
CA LEU A 107 5.09 -6.16 4.13
C LEU A 107 5.75 -5.20 3.15
N ASP A 108 6.71 -5.65 2.35
CA ASP A 108 7.37 -4.83 1.31
C ASP A 108 6.41 -4.41 0.18
N GLU A 109 5.33 -5.15 -0.06
CA GLU A 109 4.29 -4.79 -1.03
C GLU A 109 3.37 -3.65 -0.53
N LEU A 110 3.42 -3.35 0.78
CA LEU A 110 2.70 -2.24 1.39
C LEU A 110 3.46 -0.90 1.34
N GLY A 111 4.56 -0.82 0.61
CA GLY A 111 5.43 0.36 0.55
C GLY A 111 4.80 1.64 -0.01
N TYR A 112 3.58 1.58 -0.52
CA TYR A 112 2.85 2.69 -1.14
C TYR A 112 1.50 3.00 -0.48
N THR A 113 1.20 2.39 0.65
CA THR A 113 -0.10 2.49 1.31
C THR A 113 0.02 2.72 2.81
N ASP A 114 -1.00 3.33 3.41
CA ASP A 114 -1.17 3.48 4.86
C ASP A 114 -1.80 2.23 5.50
N VAL A 115 -2.60 1.47 4.73
CA VAL A 115 -3.36 0.30 5.15
C VAL A 115 -3.17 -0.88 4.19
N SER A 116 -3.39 -2.11 4.65
CA SER A 116 -3.44 -3.31 3.83
C SER A 116 -4.85 -3.52 3.25
N ASP A 117 -5.16 -4.75 2.83
CA ASP A 117 -6.39 -5.11 2.14
C ASP A 117 -7.38 -5.92 3.03
N SER A 118 -7.24 -5.91 4.34
CA SER A 118 -8.23 -6.54 5.23
C SER A 118 -9.56 -5.79 5.19
N PHE A 119 -10.65 -6.48 5.56
CA PHE A 119 -11.98 -5.88 5.52
C PHE A 119 -12.10 -4.61 6.38
N ASP A 120 -11.47 -4.60 7.56
CA ASP A 120 -11.48 -3.41 8.42
C ASP A 120 -10.64 -2.27 7.83
N GLU A 121 -9.51 -2.58 7.21
CA GLU A 121 -8.68 -1.59 6.52
C GLU A 121 -9.35 -1.03 5.26
N MET A 122 -10.20 -1.83 4.57
CA MET A 122 -11.06 -1.34 3.48
C MET A 122 -12.07 -0.28 3.98
N LYS A 123 -12.69 -0.49 5.15
CA LYS A 123 -13.60 0.50 5.77
C LYS A 123 -12.86 1.81 6.04
N ILE A 124 -11.64 1.72 6.62
CA ILE A 124 -10.78 2.88 6.88
C ILE A 124 -10.47 3.61 5.57
N ARG A 125 -10.07 2.88 4.53
CA ARG A 125 -9.72 3.45 3.23
C ARG A 125 -10.91 4.11 2.56
N ALA A 126 -12.05 3.41 2.50
CA ALA A 126 -13.28 3.92 1.88
C ALA A 126 -13.77 5.21 2.56
N ALA A 127 -13.75 5.25 3.90
CA ALA A 127 -14.10 6.45 4.66
C ALA A 127 -13.11 7.60 4.39
N TYR A 128 -11.79 7.33 4.47
CA TYR A 128 -10.75 8.33 4.26
C TYR A 128 -10.76 8.93 2.85
N ARG A 129 -11.06 8.10 1.82
CA ARG A 129 -11.10 8.53 0.41
C ARG A 129 -12.49 8.93 -0.05
N HIS A 130 -13.51 8.84 0.81
CA HIS A 130 -14.91 9.16 0.50
C HIS A 130 -15.41 8.41 -0.74
N PHE A 131 -15.34 7.06 -0.72
CA PHE A 131 -15.85 6.25 -1.82
C PHE A 131 -17.36 6.40 -1.95
N ASN A 132 -17.84 6.60 -3.17
CA ASN A 132 -19.24 6.82 -3.54
C ASN A 132 -19.84 5.65 -4.34
N PHE A 133 -19.25 4.47 -4.20
CA PHE A 133 -19.66 3.22 -4.85
C PHE A 133 -19.60 2.06 -3.84
N PRO A 134 -20.39 0.99 -4.03
CA PRO A 134 -20.26 -0.22 -3.22
C PRO A 134 -18.85 -0.80 -3.33
N TYR A 135 -18.19 -1.01 -2.19
CA TYR A 135 -16.88 -1.63 -2.11
C TYR A 135 -16.96 -2.90 -1.27
N LEU A 136 -16.83 -4.05 -1.93
CA LEU A 136 -17.14 -5.37 -1.40
C LEU A 136 -15.88 -6.18 -1.14
N TYR A 137 -15.92 -7.05 -0.14
CA TYR A 137 -14.79 -7.86 0.29
C TYR A 137 -14.94 -9.34 -0.08
N ASP A 138 -14.01 -9.87 -0.86
CA ASP A 138 -13.89 -11.29 -1.23
C ASP A 138 -12.58 -11.94 -0.76
N GLY A 139 -11.75 -11.18 -0.02
CA GLY A 139 -10.36 -11.54 0.28
C GLY A 139 -10.17 -12.86 1.03
N ASP A 140 -11.06 -13.24 1.93
CA ASP A 140 -10.91 -14.46 2.74
C ASP A 140 -11.13 -15.73 1.90
N THR A 141 -12.21 -15.78 1.11
CA THR A 141 -12.57 -16.96 0.31
C THR A 141 -12.06 -16.91 -1.11
N GLN A 142 -12.01 -15.71 -1.68
CA GLN A 142 -11.68 -15.43 -3.08
C GLN A 142 -12.58 -16.20 -4.08
N GLN A 143 -13.80 -16.56 -3.68
CA GLN A 143 -14.68 -17.35 -4.54
C GLN A 143 -15.13 -16.54 -5.75
N VAL A 144 -15.47 -15.28 -5.54
CA VAL A 144 -15.88 -14.38 -6.63
C VAL A 144 -14.69 -14.07 -7.52
N ALA A 145 -13.53 -13.74 -6.94
CA ALA A 145 -12.31 -13.52 -7.69
C ALA A 145 -11.91 -14.74 -8.54
N LYS A 146 -12.02 -15.97 -7.98
CA LYS A 146 -11.74 -17.20 -8.75
C LYS A 146 -12.70 -17.41 -9.91
N ALA A 147 -13.96 -17.01 -9.77
CA ALA A 147 -14.98 -17.15 -10.83
C ALA A 147 -14.82 -16.10 -11.95
N PHE A 148 -14.32 -14.89 -11.63
CA PHE A 148 -14.07 -13.82 -12.60
C PHE A 148 -12.67 -13.88 -13.21
N GLY A 149 -11.69 -14.37 -12.48
CA GLY A 149 -10.28 -14.45 -12.87
C GLY A 149 -9.58 -13.09 -13.06
N PRO A 150 -9.70 -12.09 -12.14
CA PRO A 150 -8.99 -10.84 -12.29
C PRO A 150 -7.47 -11.07 -12.21
N SER A 151 -6.74 -10.70 -13.26
CA SER A 151 -5.28 -10.86 -13.31
C SER A 151 -4.52 -9.80 -12.54
N ALA A 152 -5.14 -8.62 -12.37
CA ALA A 152 -4.54 -7.47 -11.68
C ALA A 152 -5.59 -6.63 -10.94
N THR A 153 -5.12 -5.65 -10.19
CA THR A 153 -5.93 -4.56 -9.63
C THR A 153 -5.37 -3.21 -10.10
N PRO A 154 -6.20 -2.34 -10.80
CA PRO A 154 -7.60 -2.58 -11.15
C PRO A 154 -7.80 -3.48 -12.39
N HIS A 155 -8.91 -4.24 -12.40
CA HIS A 155 -9.39 -5.00 -13.56
C HIS A 155 -10.91 -4.82 -13.67
N ALA A 156 -11.41 -4.32 -14.78
CA ALA A 156 -12.82 -3.99 -14.99
C ALA A 156 -13.55 -5.02 -15.86
N PHE A 157 -14.82 -5.27 -15.54
CA PHE A 157 -15.73 -6.14 -16.26
C PHE A 157 -17.06 -5.41 -16.50
N VAL A 158 -17.56 -5.39 -17.73
CA VAL A 158 -18.82 -4.72 -18.10
C VAL A 158 -19.83 -5.73 -18.58
N PHE A 159 -20.99 -5.75 -17.90
CA PHE A 159 -22.09 -6.64 -18.19
C PHE A 159 -23.29 -5.85 -18.74
N ASP A 160 -23.96 -6.42 -19.76
CA ASP A 160 -25.20 -5.87 -20.29
C ASP A 160 -26.41 -6.13 -19.35
N SER A 161 -27.61 -5.72 -19.76
CA SER A 161 -28.86 -5.93 -19.01
C SER A 161 -29.25 -7.41 -18.82
N ARG A 162 -28.68 -8.31 -19.61
CA ARG A 162 -28.84 -9.77 -19.49
C ARG A 162 -27.71 -10.41 -18.68
N ARG A 163 -26.85 -9.58 -18.06
CA ARG A 163 -25.65 -10.01 -17.31
C ARG A 163 -24.69 -10.86 -18.12
N ARG A 164 -24.56 -10.56 -19.44
CA ARG A 164 -23.54 -11.14 -20.31
C ARG A 164 -22.32 -10.23 -20.35
N LEU A 165 -21.13 -10.80 -20.20
CA LEU A 165 -19.86 -10.06 -20.25
C LEU A 165 -19.62 -9.48 -21.65
N ARG A 166 -19.43 -8.17 -21.74
CA ARG A 166 -19.21 -7.45 -22.99
C ARG A 166 -17.82 -6.82 -23.11
N TYR A 167 -17.18 -6.56 -21.97
CA TYR A 167 -15.84 -6.03 -21.90
C TYR A 167 -15.14 -6.54 -20.66
N GLU A 168 -13.83 -6.82 -20.78
CA GLU A 168 -12.94 -6.99 -19.65
C GLU A 168 -11.57 -6.35 -19.94
N GLY A 169 -10.94 -5.77 -18.89
CA GLY A 169 -9.61 -5.19 -19.00
C GLY A 169 -9.39 -3.92 -18.18
N ARG A 170 -8.54 -3.05 -18.71
CA ARG A 170 -8.13 -1.81 -18.05
C ARG A 170 -9.23 -0.74 -18.06
N ILE A 171 -9.08 0.26 -17.19
CA ILE A 171 -9.98 1.42 -17.14
C ILE A 171 -9.62 2.40 -18.27
N ASP A 172 -8.35 2.77 -18.36
CA ASP A 172 -7.78 3.68 -19.35
C ASP A 172 -6.49 3.11 -19.94
N ASN A 173 -6.04 3.67 -21.06
CA ASN A 173 -4.79 3.23 -21.71
C ASN A 173 -3.51 3.76 -21.05
N SER A 174 -3.62 4.57 -19.98
CA SER A 174 -2.48 5.04 -19.18
C SER A 174 -2.84 5.17 -17.71
N VAL A 175 -1.91 4.77 -16.83
CA VAL A 175 -2.00 5.02 -15.38
C VAL A 175 -1.91 6.53 -15.09
N ARG A 176 -1.07 7.25 -15.84
CA ARG A 176 -0.94 8.70 -15.74
C ARG A 176 -2.12 9.38 -16.43
N GLU A 177 -2.95 10.08 -15.67
CA GLU A 177 -4.18 10.67 -16.15
C GLU A 177 -3.96 11.67 -17.31
N ASN A 178 -2.91 12.49 -17.22
CA ASN A 178 -2.52 13.45 -18.25
C ASN A 178 -2.00 12.81 -19.56
N LEU A 179 -1.75 11.50 -19.58
CA LEU A 179 -1.33 10.75 -20.75
C LEU A 179 -2.44 9.82 -21.29
N VAL A 180 -3.63 9.88 -20.69
CA VAL A 180 -4.79 9.11 -21.19
C VAL A 180 -5.24 9.68 -22.53
N THR A 181 -5.26 8.82 -23.54
CA THR A 181 -5.78 9.13 -24.89
C THR A 181 -6.98 8.27 -25.26
N ARG A 182 -7.24 7.20 -24.47
CA ARG A 182 -8.38 6.30 -24.64
C ARG A 182 -8.94 5.89 -23.29
N HIS A 183 -10.24 6.03 -23.16
CA HIS A 183 -11.02 5.64 -21.99
C HIS A 183 -11.73 4.31 -22.28
N ASP A 184 -10.95 3.22 -22.37
CA ASP A 184 -11.42 1.91 -22.85
C ASP A 184 -12.68 1.43 -22.09
N LEU A 185 -12.71 1.54 -20.76
CA LEU A 185 -13.88 1.17 -19.96
C LEU A 185 -15.11 2.04 -20.26
N ARG A 186 -14.94 3.37 -20.36
CA ARG A 186 -16.04 4.31 -20.63
C ARG A 186 -16.60 4.10 -22.04
N GLU A 187 -15.73 3.85 -23.02
CA GLU A 187 -16.13 3.50 -24.39
C GLU A 187 -16.96 2.21 -24.41
N ALA A 188 -16.53 1.18 -23.67
CA ALA A 188 -17.25 -0.08 -23.56
C ALA A 188 -18.62 0.09 -22.88
N ILE A 189 -18.70 0.83 -21.77
CA ILE A 189 -19.96 1.14 -21.08
C ILE A 189 -20.93 1.85 -22.03
N ASN A 190 -20.48 2.84 -22.78
CA ASN A 190 -21.32 3.59 -23.72
C ASN A 190 -21.83 2.69 -24.87
N ALA A 191 -20.97 1.84 -25.42
CA ALA A 191 -21.37 0.89 -26.46
C ALA A 191 -22.46 -0.07 -25.95
N VAL A 192 -22.27 -0.67 -24.76
CA VAL A 192 -23.22 -1.61 -24.15
C VAL A 192 -24.56 -0.91 -23.83
N LEU A 193 -24.54 0.29 -23.28
CA LEU A 193 -25.74 1.07 -22.96
C LEU A 193 -26.57 1.35 -24.21
N LEU A 194 -25.92 1.59 -25.35
CA LEU A 194 -26.56 1.88 -26.63
C LEU A 194 -26.90 0.58 -27.43
N GLY A 195 -26.70 -0.60 -26.85
CA GLY A 195 -26.92 -1.89 -27.54
C GLY A 195 -25.97 -2.10 -28.74
N ARG A 196 -24.82 -1.42 -28.77
CA ARG A 196 -23.82 -1.54 -29.83
C ARG A 196 -22.73 -2.56 -29.44
N PRO A 197 -22.07 -3.20 -30.42
CA PRO A 197 -20.90 -4.03 -30.16
C PRO A 197 -19.79 -3.17 -29.53
N VAL A 198 -19.07 -3.74 -28.56
CA VAL A 198 -17.81 -3.18 -28.04
C VAL A 198 -16.71 -3.47 -29.06
N ILE A 199 -16.10 -2.44 -29.62
CA ILE A 199 -15.11 -2.59 -30.71
C ILE A 199 -13.85 -3.28 -30.21
N VAL A 200 -13.39 -2.94 -28.99
CA VAL A 200 -12.25 -3.58 -28.32
C VAL A 200 -12.76 -4.21 -27.02
N PRO A 201 -13.30 -5.44 -27.09
CA PRO A 201 -13.99 -6.04 -25.94
C PRO A 201 -13.04 -6.59 -24.88
N ARG A 202 -11.73 -6.62 -25.17
CA ARG A 202 -10.68 -7.10 -24.27
C ARG A 202 -9.44 -6.24 -24.36
N THR A 203 -8.91 -5.80 -23.21
CA THR A 203 -7.63 -5.09 -23.12
C THR A 203 -6.80 -5.66 -21.97
N PRO A 204 -5.45 -5.60 -22.01
CA PRO A 204 -4.63 -5.99 -20.88
C PRO A 204 -4.94 -5.12 -19.67
N SER A 205 -5.17 -5.73 -18.50
CA SER A 205 -5.27 -4.99 -17.23
C SER A 205 -3.90 -4.43 -16.83
N ILE A 206 -3.88 -3.28 -16.15
CA ILE A 206 -2.66 -2.60 -15.71
C ILE A 206 -2.73 -2.44 -14.21
N GLY A 207 -1.82 -3.07 -13.48
CA GLY A 207 -1.78 -3.01 -12.01
C GLY A 207 -0.98 -4.12 -11.38
N CYS A 208 -1.07 -4.22 -10.05
CA CYS A 208 -0.44 -5.31 -9.31
C CYS A 208 -1.23 -6.61 -9.48
N SER A 209 -0.52 -7.73 -9.59
CA SER A 209 -1.17 -9.06 -9.67
C SER A 209 -2.04 -9.34 -8.44
N THR A 210 -3.15 -10.05 -8.64
CA THR A 210 -4.02 -10.50 -7.56
C THR A 210 -3.25 -11.34 -6.54
N LYS A 211 -3.47 -11.09 -5.25
CA LYS A 211 -2.82 -11.79 -4.14
C LYS A 211 -3.67 -12.99 -3.72
N TRP A 212 -3.40 -14.11 -4.36
CA TRP A 212 -4.10 -15.36 -4.08
C TRP A 212 -3.63 -16.01 -2.78
N ALA A 213 -4.52 -16.67 -2.04
CA ALA A 213 -4.26 -17.29 -0.75
C ALA A 213 -3.06 -18.28 -0.77
N TYR A 214 -2.79 -18.93 -1.88
CA TYR A 214 -1.63 -19.85 -1.98
C TYR A 214 -0.26 -19.14 -1.85
N LYS A 215 -0.21 -17.80 -1.94
CA LYS A 215 1.00 -16.98 -1.70
C LYS A 215 1.24 -16.67 -0.20
N GLU A 216 0.37 -17.16 0.70
CA GLU A 216 0.53 -16.94 2.15
C GLU A 216 1.86 -17.49 2.68
N ALA A 217 2.34 -18.61 2.12
CA ALA A 217 3.61 -19.20 2.49
C ALA A 217 4.80 -18.26 2.24
N ASP A 218 4.76 -17.50 1.12
CA ASP A 218 5.82 -16.53 0.76
C ASP A 218 5.86 -15.38 1.78
N ARG A 219 4.68 -14.90 2.23
CA ARG A 219 4.59 -13.87 3.27
C ARG A 219 5.15 -14.36 4.60
N LYS A 220 4.77 -15.58 5.04
CA LYS A 220 5.27 -16.16 6.28
C LYS A 220 6.79 -16.34 6.27
N ALA A 221 7.34 -16.86 5.17
CA ALA A 221 8.78 -17.01 5.00
C ALA A 221 9.51 -15.66 5.08
N GLU A 222 8.95 -14.60 4.53
CA GLU A 222 9.52 -13.25 4.63
C GLU A 222 9.45 -12.71 6.06
N GLU A 223 8.33 -12.88 6.77
CA GLU A 223 8.21 -12.48 8.18
C GLU A 223 9.18 -13.22 9.10
N GLU A 224 9.37 -14.53 8.88
CA GLU A 224 10.36 -15.34 9.62
C GLU A 224 11.77 -14.84 9.33
N ARG A 225 12.10 -14.50 8.09
CA ARG A 225 13.39 -13.94 7.71
C ARG A 225 13.64 -12.59 8.40
N LEU A 226 12.65 -11.70 8.43
CA LEU A 226 12.73 -10.38 9.08
C LEU A 226 12.90 -10.52 10.61
N ALA A 227 12.22 -11.48 11.24
CA ALA A 227 12.33 -11.74 12.66
C ALA A 227 13.72 -12.25 13.08
N GLN A 228 14.50 -12.81 12.15
CA GLN A 228 15.87 -13.29 12.40
C GLN A 228 16.96 -12.24 12.14
N GLU A 229 16.59 -11.03 11.67
CA GLU A 229 17.56 -9.97 11.46
C GLU A 229 18.21 -9.55 12.78
N PRO A 230 19.56 -9.34 12.82
CA PRO A 230 20.25 -9.03 14.07
C PRO A 230 19.84 -7.66 14.61
N VAL A 231 19.66 -7.60 15.93
CA VAL A 231 19.37 -6.35 16.65
C VAL A 231 20.66 -5.83 17.27
N SER A 232 20.90 -4.53 17.18
CA SER A 232 22.05 -3.88 17.78
C SER A 232 21.70 -2.47 18.24
N VAL A 233 22.46 -1.93 19.19
CA VAL A 233 22.36 -0.52 19.63
C VAL A 233 23.75 0.10 19.68
N THR A 234 23.88 1.31 19.15
CA THR A 234 25.10 2.09 19.14
C THR A 234 24.98 3.26 20.08
N GLU A 235 25.96 3.46 20.98
CA GLU A 235 26.05 4.67 21.79
C GLU A 235 26.48 5.86 20.91
N ILE A 236 25.83 7.00 21.16
CA ILE A 236 26.07 8.23 20.38
C ILE A 236 26.33 9.44 21.29
N GLN A 237 27.09 10.39 20.78
CA GLN A 237 27.33 11.69 21.37
C GLN A 237 26.56 12.80 20.62
N ALA A 238 26.61 14.04 21.13
CA ALA A 238 25.92 15.17 20.52
C ALA A 238 26.22 15.35 19.02
N ALA A 239 27.49 15.20 18.61
CA ALA A 239 27.90 15.32 17.21
C ALA A 239 27.29 14.22 16.31
N ASP A 240 27.01 13.01 16.83
CA ASP A 240 26.38 11.96 16.06
C ASP A 240 24.88 12.20 15.91
N LEU A 241 24.23 12.73 16.96
CA LEU A 241 22.83 13.13 16.91
C LEU A 241 22.60 14.29 15.94
N GLU A 242 23.54 15.25 15.92
CA GLU A 242 23.55 16.35 14.94
C GLU A 242 23.64 15.82 13.50
N LYS A 243 24.47 14.81 13.24
CA LYS A 243 24.51 14.13 11.92
C LYS A 243 23.19 13.45 11.59
N VAL A 244 22.51 12.79 12.57
CA VAL A 244 21.17 12.24 12.34
C VAL A 244 20.21 13.36 11.94
N ARG A 245 20.26 14.50 12.62
CA ARG A 245 19.41 15.66 12.38
C ARG A 245 19.67 16.30 11.00
N GLN A 246 20.92 16.36 10.56
CA GLN A 246 21.29 16.85 9.23
C GLN A 246 20.82 15.94 8.09
N ASN A 247 20.55 14.68 8.39
CA ASN A 247 20.05 13.68 7.43
C ASN A 247 20.86 13.60 6.11
N PRO A 248 22.19 13.40 6.17
CA PRO A 248 23.07 13.50 4.99
C PRO A 248 22.78 12.44 3.91
N GLY A 249 22.00 11.40 4.24
CA GLY A 249 21.59 10.35 3.31
C GLY A 249 20.51 10.76 2.31
N GLY A 250 19.89 11.94 2.48
CA GLY A 250 18.87 12.46 1.56
C GLY A 250 17.64 11.59 1.40
N LYS A 251 17.31 10.78 2.42
CA LYS A 251 16.09 9.95 2.46
C LYS A 251 15.13 10.52 3.49
N ILE A 252 13.84 10.32 3.29
CA ILE A 252 12.87 10.59 4.37
C ILE A 252 13.23 9.72 5.57
N THR A 253 13.41 10.32 6.73
CA THR A 253 13.89 9.61 7.92
C THR A 253 12.93 9.82 9.08
N LEU A 254 12.34 8.71 9.58
CA LEU A 254 11.63 8.72 10.84
C LEU A 254 12.64 8.53 11.98
N VAL A 255 12.65 9.47 12.92
CA VAL A 255 13.43 9.38 14.16
C VAL A 255 12.48 9.26 15.32
N SER A 256 12.56 8.17 16.07
CA SER A 256 11.70 7.90 17.24
C SER A 256 12.52 7.91 18.52
N PHE A 257 12.21 8.85 19.44
CA PHE A 257 12.82 8.94 20.76
C PHE A 257 11.96 8.22 21.79
N TRP A 258 12.59 7.36 22.56
CA TRP A 258 11.92 6.45 23.49
C TRP A 258 12.78 6.09 24.70
N ALA A 259 12.19 5.44 25.71
CA ALA A 259 12.92 4.88 26.84
C ALA A 259 12.26 3.59 27.34
N THR A 260 13.03 2.75 28.02
CA THR A 260 12.54 1.49 28.62
C THR A 260 11.48 1.70 29.69
N TRP A 261 11.49 2.83 30.37
CA TRP A 261 10.51 3.24 31.40
C TRP A 261 9.28 3.95 30.81
N CYS A 262 9.27 4.22 29.51
CA CYS A 262 8.15 4.86 28.82
C CYS A 262 7.22 3.77 28.26
N GLY A 263 6.19 3.38 29.00
CA GLY A 263 5.22 2.37 28.58
C GLY A 263 4.63 2.63 27.20
N PRO A 264 4.04 3.82 26.94
CA PRO A 264 3.49 4.13 25.62
C PRO A 264 4.51 4.02 24.47
N CYS A 265 5.80 4.35 24.71
CA CYS A 265 6.84 4.21 23.72
C CYS A 265 7.04 2.73 23.31
N VAL A 266 7.08 1.84 24.31
CA VAL A 266 7.26 0.39 24.06
C VAL A 266 6.03 -0.19 23.36
N ASP A 267 4.84 0.24 23.74
CA ASP A 267 3.57 -0.18 23.13
C ASP A 267 3.46 0.20 21.64
N GLU A 268 4.08 1.30 21.24
CA GLU A 268 4.10 1.78 19.83
C GLU A 268 5.12 1.06 18.94
N MET A 269 6.15 0.42 19.52
CA MET A 269 7.25 -0.20 18.77
C MET A 269 6.83 -1.22 17.71
N PRO A 270 5.87 -2.13 17.97
CA PRO A 270 5.42 -3.07 16.94
C PRO A 270 4.84 -2.38 15.71
N ALA A 271 4.09 -1.30 15.91
CA ALA A 271 3.49 -0.53 14.82
C ALA A 271 4.54 0.29 14.04
N LEU A 272 5.54 0.84 14.74
CA LEU A 272 6.69 1.54 14.14
C LEU A 272 7.56 0.58 13.34
N ARG A 273 7.86 -0.62 13.90
CA ARG A 273 8.59 -1.68 13.21
C ARG A 273 7.88 -2.09 11.91
N LYS A 274 6.57 -2.41 12.02
CA LYS A 274 5.77 -2.75 10.83
C LYS A 274 5.82 -1.62 9.79
N THR A 275 5.74 -0.36 10.20
CA THR A 275 5.82 0.78 9.29
C THR A 275 7.19 0.88 8.61
N TRP A 276 8.28 0.62 9.33
CA TRP A 276 9.61 0.54 8.74
C TRP A 276 9.74 -0.62 7.75
N GLU A 277 9.28 -1.81 8.11
CA GLU A 277 9.29 -2.99 7.23
C GLU A 277 8.47 -2.75 5.95
N MET A 278 7.34 -2.04 6.03
CA MET A 278 6.55 -1.62 4.85
C MET A 278 7.33 -0.70 3.91
N TYR A 279 8.09 0.26 4.44
CA TYR A 279 8.70 1.33 3.63
C TYR A 279 10.21 1.17 3.42
N ARG A 280 10.87 0.14 3.99
CA ARG A 280 12.34 -0.03 3.96
C ARG A 280 12.95 -0.11 2.56
N HIS A 281 12.18 -0.50 1.56
CA HIS A 281 12.62 -0.54 0.16
C HIS A 281 12.34 0.76 -0.62
N ARG A 282 11.74 1.75 0.04
CA ARG A 282 11.57 3.10 -0.47
C ARG A 282 12.75 3.99 -0.01
N PRO A 283 12.92 5.20 -0.55
CA PRO A 283 13.87 6.18 -0.03
C PRO A 283 13.51 6.63 1.40
N PHE A 284 13.46 5.68 2.32
CA PHE A 284 13.02 5.80 3.70
C PHE A 284 14.04 5.19 4.66
N ASN A 285 14.27 5.86 5.79
CA ASN A 285 15.06 5.36 6.91
C ASN A 285 14.24 5.40 8.18
N PHE A 286 14.54 4.49 9.10
CA PHE A 286 14.01 4.51 10.45
C PHE A 286 15.16 4.43 11.45
N VAL A 287 15.16 5.33 12.43
CA VAL A 287 16.16 5.44 13.49
C VAL A 287 15.42 5.53 14.82
N THR A 288 15.73 4.64 15.76
CA THR A 288 15.30 4.79 17.15
C THR A 288 16.43 5.41 17.97
N VAL A 289 16.08 6.28 18.92
CA VAL A 289 17.02 6.92 19.84
C VAL A 289 16.51 6.72 21.26
N SER A 290 17.17 5.85 22.02
CA SER A 290 16.86 5.68 23.43
C SER A 290 17.43 6.84 24.25
N VAL A 291 16.59 7.43 25.09
CA VAL A 291 16.96 8.48 26.05
C VAL A 291 17.32 7.92 27.42
N ASN A 292 17.48 6.60 27.54
CA ASN A 292 18.00 5.95 28.74
C ASN A 292 19.44 6.39 29.02
N TYR A 293 19.89 6.24 30.25
CA TYR A 293 21.31 6.43 30.59
C TYR A 293 22.18 5.31 30.03
N PRO A 294 23.50 5.55 29.79
CA PRO A 294 24.39 4.55 29.20
C PRO A 294 24.50 3.23 29.98
N ASP A 295 24.43 3.29 31.31
CA ASP A 295 24.45 2.13 32.20
C ASP A 295 23.19 1.25 32.11
N GLU A 296 22.11 1.75 31.54
CA GLU A 296 20.86 1.02 31.27
C GLU A 296 20.87 0.25 29.94
N ARG A 297 22.00 0.27 29.19
CA ARG A 297 22.17 -0.36 27.85
C ARG A 297 21.62 -1.80 27.78
N LYS A 298 21.80 -2.60 28.84
CA LYS A 298 21.28 -3.99 28.87
C LYS A 298 19.76 -4.04 28.79
N GLY A 299 19.09 -3.14 29.50
CA GLY A 299 17.63 -3.01 29.46
C GLY A 299 17.14 -2.55 28.07
N VAL A 300 17.83 -1.58 27.47
CA VAL A 300 17.54 -1.10 26.13
C VAL A 300 17.67 -2.22 25.10
N MET A 301 18.78 -2.97 25.12
CA MET A 301 18.97 -4.11 24.21
C MET A 301 17.85 -5.15 24.34
N ARG A 302 17.50 -5.52 25.58
CA ARG A 302 16.42 -6.50 25.82
C ARG A 302 15.11 -6.06 25.17
N VAL A 303 14.68 -4.82 25.35
CA VAL A 303 13.43 -4.30 24.74
C VAL A 303 13.52 -4.31 23.21
N LEU A 304 14.66 -3.88 22.64
CA LEU A 304 14.86 -3.88 21.18
C LEU A 304 14.80 -5.30 20.60
N GLU A 305 15.40 -6.29 21.30
CA GLU A 305 15.36 -7.71 20.91
C GLU A 305 13.94 -8.30 21.02
N GLU A 306 13.25 -8.06 22.12
CA GLU A 306 11.85 -8.49 22.34
C GLU A 306 10.90 -7.91 21.28
N GLN A 307 11.17 -6.70 20.80
CA GLN A 307 10.39 -6.02 19.76
C GLN A 307 10.93 -6.26 18.33
N HIS A 308 11.99 -7.07 18.15
CA HIS A 308 12.65 -7.35 16.87
C HIS A 308 13.03 -6.07 16.08
N MET A 309 13.57 -5.06 16.79
CA MET A 309 13.96 -3.79 16.21
C MET A 309 15.31 -3.90 15.50
N SER A 310 15.35 -4.55 14.33
CA SER A 310 16.58 -4.79 13.55
C SER A 310 17.08 -3.56 12.77
N GLY A 311 16.38 -2.42 12.85
CA GLY A 311 16.79 -1.17 12.25
C GLY A 311 17.98 -0.49 12.94
N ARG A 312 18.20 0.79 12.64
CA ARG A 312 19.24 1.59 13.27
C ARG A 312 18.79 2.07 14.66
N ASN A 313 19.35 1.47 15.72
CA ASN A 313 19.04 1.85 17.09
C ASN A 313 20.24 2.56 17.75
N LEU A 314 19.96 3.68 18.40
CA LEU A 314 20.92 4.56 19.06
C LEU A 314 20.58 4.69 20.55
N LEU A 315 21.60 4.90 21.38
CA LEU A 315 21.48 5.15 22.82
C LEU A 315 22.31 6.39 23.15
N PHE A 316 21.79 7.32 23.95
CA PHE A 316 22.57 8.44 24.42
C PHE A 316 23.76 7.98 25.29
N GLY A 317 24.96 8.34 24.87
CA GLY A 317 26.21 8.01 25.58
C GLY A 317 26.63 9.03 26.65
N ALA A 318 25.79 10.02 26.97
CA ALA A 318 26.08 11.05 27.95
C ALA A 318 25.00 11.11 29.05
N LYS A 319 25.38 11.62 30.22
CA LYS A 319 24.43 11.79 31.34
C LYS A 319 23.50 13.00 31.13
N ASP A 320 23.92 14.01 30.37
CA ASP A 320 23.06 15.15 30.00
C ASP A 320 22.16 14.81 28.81
N THR A 321 21.14 14.01 29.07
CA THR A 321 20.16 13.63 28.06
C THR A 321 19.33 14.82 27.58
N TYR A 322 19.04 15.80 28.41
CA TYR A 322 18.30 17.02 28.02
C TYR A 322 19.12 17.89 27.06
N GLY A 323 20.43 18.00 27.28
CA GLY A 323 21.34 18.70 26.35
C GLY A 323 21.34 18.03 24.98
N LEU A 324 21.41 16.69 24.94
CA LEU A 324 21.36 15.94 23.67
C LEU A 324 20.02 16.11 22.96
N MET A 325 18.89 16.09 23.66
CA MET A 325 17.57 16.29 23.08
C MET A 325 17.44 17.65 22.38
N ARG A 326 17.94 18.73 23.01
CA ARG A 326 17.93 20.07 22.43
C ARG A 326 18.80 20.23 21.18
N VAL A 327 19.83 19.42 21.05
CA VAL A 327 20.66 19.39 19.81
C VAL A 327 19.81 18.90 18.62
N PHE A 328 18.87 17.97 18.85
CA PHE A 328 18.00 17.49 17.81
C PHE A 328 16.88 18.46 17.46
N ASP A 329 16.16 18.95 18.47
CA ASP A 329 15.05 19.89 18.33
C ASP A 329 15.01 20.84 19.55
N PRO A 330 15.43 22.11 19.38
CA PRO A 330 15.44 23.08 20.47
C PRO A 330 14.07 23.36 21.10
N ASP A 331 12.98 23.14 20.35
CA ASP A 331 11.62 23.39 20.79
C ASP A 331 11.00 22.17 21.48
N TRP A 332 11.69 21.03 21.54
CA TRP A 332 11.20 19.83 22.19
C TRP A 332 11.30 19.93 23.73
N ASP A 333 10.21 19.66 24.42
CA ASP A 333 10.12 19.70 25.90
C ASP A 333 10.75 18.48 26.61
N ALA A 334 11.44 17.63 25.85
CA ALA A 334 12.08 16.38 26.30
C ALA A 334 11.10 15.28 26.75
N SER A 335 9.82 15.40 26.52
CA SER A 335 8.88 14.30 26.79
C SER A 335 8.94 13.23 25.70
N VAL A 336 8.78 11.95 26.09
CA VAL A 336 8.71 10.79 25.19
C VAL A 336 7.36 10.10 25.34
N PRO A 337 6.78 9.49 24.27
CA PRO A 337 7.36 9.31 22.94
C PRO A 337 7.44 10.63 22.14
N TYR A 338 8.52 10.80 21.39
CA TYR A 338 8.66 11.89 20.44
C TYR A 338 9.12 11.32 19.09
N ASN A 339 8.35 11.58 18.05
CA ASN A 339 8.61 11.10 16.71
C ASN A 339 8.76 12.27 15.74
N ALA A 340 9.85 12.33 15.00
CA ALA A 340 10.09 13.35 13.98
C ALA A 340 10.29 12.73 12.61
N ILE A 341 9.65 13.28 11.59
CA ILE A 341 9.90 12.96 10.19
C ILE A 341 10.84 14.01 9.63
N LEU A 342 12.03 13.60 9.23
CA LEU A 342 13.01 14.47 8.56
C LEU A 342 12.80 14.39 7.05
N GLY A 343 12.75 15.56 6.43
CA GLY A 343 12.83 15.72 4.98
C GLY A 343 14.19 15.32 4.42
N ILE A 344 14.29 15.23 3.11
CA ILE A 344 15.55 14.90 2.40
C ILE A 344 16.65 15.94 2.65
N ASP A 345 16.29 17.17 2.99
CA ASP A 345 17.16 18.29 3.32
C ASP A 345 17.51 18.37 4.82
N GLY A 346 17.04 17.43 5.62
CA GLY A 346 17.19 17.40 7.06
C GLY A 346 16.21 18.32 7.82
N SER A 347 15.30 19.04 7.16
CA SER A 347 14.25 19.79 7.85
C SER A 347 13.30 18.86 8.59
N ILE A 348 12.70 19.29 9.70
CA ILE A 348 11.64 18.53 10.37
C ILE A 348 10.33 18.78 9.64
N ALA A 349 9.94 17.82 8.80
CA ALA A 349 8.70 17.88 8.02
C ALA A 349 7.44 17.64 8.87
N ALA A 350 7.56 16.88 9.96
CA ALA A 350 6.47 16.65 10.92
C ALA A 350 7.00 16.23 12.29
N LYS A 351 6.26 16.60 13.34
CA LYS A 351 6.48 16.18 14.73
C LYS A 351 5.21 15.49 15.25
N LEU A 352 5.36 14.40 16.00
CA LEU A 352 4.30 13.73 16.74
C LEU A 352 4.83 13.48 18.16
N GLN A 353 4.23 14.15 19.12
CA GLN A 353 4.61 14.09 20.52
C GLN A 353 3.51 13.42 21.34
N GLY A 354 3.87 12.57 22.30
CA GLY A 354 2.94 11.69 22.99
C GLY A 354 2.43 10.56 22.09
N THR A 355 1.38 9.88 22.52
CA THR A 355 0.72 8.83 21.74
C THR A 355 0.10 9.40 20.47
N PHE A 356 0.18 8.67 19.37
CA PHE A 356 -0.32 9.11 18.08
C PHE A 356 -1.05 7.97 17.33
N ASP A 357 -1.86 8.35 16.36
CA ASP A 357 -2.45 7.42 15.44
C ASP A 357 -1.44 7.00 14.35
N ILE A 358 -1.18 5.70 14.24
CA ILE A 358 -0.21 5.14 13.30
C ILE A 358 -0.55 5.46 11.82
N LEU A 359 -1.82 5.60 11.48
CA LEU A 359 -2.24 5.95 10.13
C LEU A 359 -1.86 7.39 9.80
N THR A 360 -1.99 8.30 10.77
CA THR A 360 -1.51 9.69 10.64
C THR A 360 -0.01 9.73 10.36
N LEU A 361 0.79 8.95 11.09
CA LEU A 361 2.23 8.85 10.84
C LEU A 361 2.53 8.33 9.43
N ARG A 362 1.92 7.22 9.03
CA ARG A 362 2.11 6.61 7.71
C ARG A 362 1.74 7.56 6.58
N ARG A 363 0.61 8.24 6.67
CA ARG A 363 0.16 9.22 5.68
C ARG A 363 1.14 10.39 5.54
N ARG A 364 1.69 10.89 6.65
CA ARG A 364 2.74 11.93 6.63
C ARG A 364 4.04 11.43 5.99
N ILE A 365 4.46 10.20 6.27
CA ILE A 365 5.62 9.59 5.60
C ILE A 365 5.37 9.51 4.10
N LEU A 366 4.24 8.93 3.68
CA LEU A 366 3.89 8.76 2.25
C LEU A 366 3.79 10.09 1.50
N ALA A 367 3.25 11.15 2.14
CA ALA A 367 3.15 12.49 1.55
C ALA A 367 4.53 13.16 1.33
N ASN A 368 5.58 12.71 2.01
CA ASN A 368 6.93 13.22 1.88
C ASN A 368 7.85 12.32 1.03
N LEU A 369 7.50 11.03 0.85
CA LEU A 369 8.30 10.12 0.02
C LEU A 369 8.33 10.59 -1.43
N PRO A 370 9.49 10.51 -2.12
CA PRO A 370 9.60 10.84 -3.53
C PRO A 370 8.88 9.83 -4.43
N ASP A 371 8.56 10.26 -5.65
CA ASP A 371 7.90 9.45 -6.70
C ASP A 371 8.92 8.68 -7.55
N ASP A 372 9.83 7.93 -6.95
CA ASP A 372 10.92 7.27 -7.68
C ASP A 372 10.41 6.19 -8.63
N ASP A 373 9.49 5.34 -8.14
CA ASP A 373 8.95 4.20 -8.90
C ASP A 373 7.54 4.46 -9.46
N TYR A 374 6.74 5.25 -8.75
CA TYR A 374 5.35 5.55 -9.10
C TYR A 374 5.09 7.05 -9.14
N VAL A 375 5.20 7.62 -10.32
CA VAL A 375 4.97 9.04 -10.56
C VAL A 375 3.53 9.44 -10.20
N GLY A 376 3.41 10.44 -9.34
CA GLY A 376 2.12 10.96 -8.85
C GLY A 376 1.71 10.43 -7.47
N GLN A 377 2.44 9.49 -6.87
CA GLN A 377 2.13 8.98 -5.54
C GLN A 377 2.22 10.05 -4.45
N ARG A 378 3.26 10.87 -4.49
CA ARG A 378 3.41 11.98 -3.55
C ARG A 378 2.24 12.96 -3.66
N ALA A 379 1.86 13.35 -4.86
CA ALA A 379 0.71 14.23 -5.09
C ALA A 379 -0.60 13.59 -4.61
N TYR A 380 -0.77 12.28 -4.84
CA TYR A 380 -1.92 11.53 -4.34
C TYR A 380 -2.07 11.62 -2.82
N TRP A 381 -0.98 11.40 -2.06
CA TRP A 381 -1.01 11.44 -0.60
C TRP A 381 -1.05 12.87 -0.03
N SER A 382 -0.40 13.84 -0.68
CA SER A 382 -0.40 15.25 -0.27
C SER A 382 -1.77 15.91 -0.43
N ASN A 383 -2.54 15.50 -1.45
CA ASN A 383 -3.86 16.03 -1.77
C ASN A 383 -5.01 15.16 -1.22
N ALA A 384 -4.71 14.14 -0.44
CA ALA A 384 -5.73 13.35 0.21
C ALA A 384 -6.54 14.23 1.19
N PRO A 385 -7.84 13.97 1.39
CA PRO A 385 -8.64 14.71 2.37
C PRO A 385 -7.97 14.64 3.75
N LYS A 386 -7.89 15.78 4.42
CA LYS A 386 -7.35 15.86 5.79
C LYS A 386 -8.37 15.36 6.78
#